data_e63e0eafeceb07449118c13e1222fc69
#
_entry.id   e63e0eafeceb07449118c13e1222fc69
#
_cell.length_a   1.000
_cell.length_b   1.000
_cell.length_c   1.000
_cell.angle_alpha   90.00
_cell.angle_beta   90.00
_cell.angle_gamma   90.00
#
_symmetry.space_group_name_H-M   'P 1'
#
loop_
_entity.id
_entity.type
_entity.pdbx_description
1 polymer ?
#
loop_
_entity_poly.entity_id
_entity_poly.type
_entity_poly.pdbx_seq_one_letter_code
_entity_poly.pdbx_strand_id
1 'polypeptide(L)'
;MSGDILFINTLSMFYIRMLEEYKSGKDIRIYNYNLFNSVLLKTEKNVNLLYTSMSKIISRSNALISLMNMLALLLVYLYAGLKGFSGEIQAGDIVQYTGIATQASSAIIMIMNAVSAFGLNKEYFSILFGYLNLDAGKYRGTLPVEKRDDNEYEFEFKNVSFKYPKTEKYVLKNVNLKFKIGKRLAIVGMNGSGKTTLIKLLIRLYDVTDGEILLNGINIKKYDYGEYLSLFSVAFQDFKLFSFSLAENVAASETYDAAKLKAVLKKCGLAETVKNLPYGVDTYLYKNY
;
A
#
# COMPACT_ATOMS: atom_id res chain seq x y z
N MET A 1 -14.50 -17.90 -0.70
CA MET A 1 -15.48 -16.79 -0.58
C MET A 1 -14.83 -15.43 -0.24
N SER A 2 -13.98 -15.29 0.80
CA SER A 2 -13.29 -14.02 1.08
C SER A 2 -12.29 -13.62 -0.01
N GLY A 3 -11.54 -14.57 -0.55
CA GLY A 3 -10.58 -14.34 -1.64
C GLY A 3 -11.19 -13.84 -2.94
N ASP A 4 -12.37 -14.34 -3.29
CA ASP A 4 -13.08 -13.95 -4.51
C ASP A 4 -13.61 -12.51 -4.40
N ILE A 5 -14.10 -12.13 -3.21
CA ILE A 5 -14.59 -10.76 -2.94
C ILE A 5 -13.43 -9.78 -3.00
N LEU A 6 -12.29 -10.12 -2.38
CA LEU A 6 -11.09 -9.28 -2.40
C LEU A 6 -10.58 -9.09 -3.84
N PHE A 7 -10.54 -10.16 -4.62
CA PHE A 7 -10.14 -10.10 -6.03
C PHE A 7 -11.06 -9.21 -6.85
N ILE A 8 -12.39 -9.37 -6.72
CA ILE A 8 -13.37 -8.58 -7.47
C ILE A 8 -13.33 -7.11 -7.07
N ASN A 9 -13.20 -6.80 -5.78
CA ASN A 9 -13.06 -5.43 -5.29
C ASN A 9 -11.76 -4.79 -5.81
N THR A 10 -10.64 -5.53 -5.78
CA THR A 10 -9.35 -5.06 -6.31
C THR A 10 -9.45 -4.78 -7.81
N LEU A 11 -10.11 -5.65 -8.56
CA LEU A 11 -10.32 -5.49 -9.99
C LEU A 11 -11.23 -4.28 -10.31
N SER A 12 -12.31 -4.09 -9.55
CA SER A 12 -13.20 -2.93 -9.68
C SER A 12 -12.45 -1.62 -9.39
N MET A 13 -11.68 -1.57 -8.31
CA MET A 13 -10.87 -0.40 -7.96
C MET A 13 -9.80 -0.10 -9.01
N PHE A 14 -9.21 -1.13 -9.61
CA PHE A 14 -8.25 -0.96 -10.71
C PHE A 14 -8.90 -0.27 -11.92
N TYR A 15 -10.10 -0.73 -12.33
CA TYR A 15 -10.81 -0.13 -13.45
C TYR A 15 -11.28 1.30 -13.16
N ILE A 16 -11.77 1.58 -11.95
CA ILE A 16 -12.16 2.92 -11.53
C ILE A 16 -10.95 3.86 -11.59
N ARG A 17 -9.82 3.49 -11.01
CA ARG A 17 -8.59 4.29 -11.06
C ARG A 17 -8.12 4.54 -12.50
N MET A 18 -8.23 3.55 -13.36
CA MET A 18 -7.83 3.67 -14.75
C MET A 18 -8.72 4.68 -15.52
N LEU A 19 -10.01 4.80 -15.13
CA LEU A 19 -10.92 5.81 -15.69
C LEU A 19 -10.65 7.22 -15.14
N GLU A 20 -10.22 7.33 -13.88
CA GLU A 20 -9.88 8.60 -13.23
C GLU A 20 -8.52 9.16 -13.69
N GLU A 21 -7.64 8.30 -14.18
CA GLU A 21 -6.29 8.70 -14.59
C GLU A 21 -6.31 9.48 -15.90
N TYR A 22 -5.94 10.76 -15.87
CA TYR A 22 -5.89 11.64 -17.07
C TYR A 22 -5.07 11.03 -18.23
N LYS A 23 -4.02 10.26 -17.90
CA LYS A 23 -3.17 9.61 -18.92
C LYS A 23 -3.94 8.57 -19.75
N SER A 24 -4.86 7.85 -19.11
CA SER A 24 -5.70 6.83 -19.77
C SER A 24 -6.79 7.43 -20.65
N GLY A 25 -7.14 8.71 -20.42
CA GLY A 25 -8.21 9.39 -21.17
C GLY A 25 -8.00 9.46 -22.68
N LYS A 26 -6.76 9.54 -23.14
CA LYS A 26 -6.43 9.52 -24.58
C LYS A 26 -6.74 8.17 -25.20
N ASP A 27 -6.30 7.11 -24.57
CA ASP A 27 -6.45 5.74 -25.07
C ASP A 27 -7.93 5.32 -25.05
N ILE A 28 -8.65 5.69 -23.99
CA ILE A 28 -10.09 5.44 -23.86
C ILE A 28 -10.88 6.14 -24.98
N ARG A 29 -10.49 7.37 -25.38
CA ARG A 29 -11.15 8.12 -26.46
C ARG A 29 -10.84 7.56 -27.84
N ILE A 30 -9.60 7.07 -28.05
CA ILE A 30 -9.15 6.59 -29.36
C ILE A 30 -9.64 5.16 -29.62
N TYR A 31 -9.59 4.28 -28.61
CA TYR A 31 -9.82 2.84 -28.76
C TYR A 31 -11.25 2.38 -28.44
N ASN A 32 -12.19 3.30 -28.34
CA ASN A 32 -13.60 3.01 -28.17
C ASN A 32 -14.02 2.54 -26.77
N TYR A 33 -14.80 3.36 -26.12
CA TYR A 33 -15.36 3.21 -24.78
C TYR A 33 -16.15 1.89 -24.55
N ASN A 34 -16.63 1.24 -25.61
CA ASN A 34 -17.48 0.05 -25.52
C ASN A 34 -16.81 -1.16 -24.85
N LEU A 35 -15.51 -1.34 -25.02
CA LEU A 35 -14.77 -2.44 -24.37
C LEU A 35 -14.73 -2.24 -22.85
N PHE A 36 -14.43 -1.02 -22.42
CA PHE A 36 -14.40 -0.66 -21.00
C PHE A 36 -15.78 -0.80 -20.35
N ASN A 37 -16.83 -0.32 -21.03
CA ASN A 37 -18.18 -0.42 -20.52
C ASN A 37 -18.63 -1.88 -20.37
N SER A 38 -18.28 -2.76 -21.30
CA SER A 38 -18.59 -4.19 -21.18
C SER A 38 -17.90 -4.88 -19.99
N VAL A 39 -16.66 -4.50 -19.71
CA VAL A 39 -15.89 -5.03 -18.57
C VAL A 39 -16.45 -4.50 -17.25
N LEU A 40 -16.76 -3.20 -17.18
CA LEU A 40 -17.39 -2.60 -15.98
C LEU A 40 -18.73 -3.25 -15.67
N LEU A 41 -19.64 -3.37 -16.66
CA LEU A 41 -20.94 -4.01 -16.49
C LEU A 41 -20.82 -5.48 -16.04
N LYS A 42 -19.86 -6.23 -16.59
CA LYS A 42 -19.59 -7.60 -16.18
C LYS A 42 -19.08 -7.68 -14.73
N THR A 43 -18.21 -6.74 -14.34
CA THR A 43 -17.67 -6.67 -12.99
C THR A 43 -18.76 -6.27 -12.00
N GLU A 44 -19.56 -5.26 -12.32
CA GLU A 44 -20.72 -4.83 -11.52
C GLU A 44 -21.73 -5.96 -11.33
N LYS A 45 -22.07 -6.71 -12.39
CA LYS A 45 -22.94 -7.87 -12.30
C LYS A 45 -22.39 -8.93 -11.35
N ASN A 46 -21.10 -9.23 -11.40
CA ASN A 46 -20.46 -10.20 -10.51
C ASN A 46 -20.46 -9.73 -9.06
N VAL A 47 -20.16 -8.46 -8.83
CA VAL A 47 -20.25 -7.81 -7.51
C VAL A 47 -21.67 -7.91 -6.96
N ASN A 48 -22.67 -7.52 -7.74
CA ASN A 48 -24.08 -7.59 -7.33
C ASN A 48 -24.55 -9.02 -7.02
N LEU A 49 -24.12 -10.03 -7.78
CA LEU A 49 -24.43 -11.42 -7.50
C LEU A 49 -23.83 -11.89 -6.17
N LEU A 50 -22.63 -11.48 -5.85
CA LEU A 50 -21.98 -11.83 -4.57
C LEU A 50 -22.68 -11.13 -3.41
N TYR A 51 -22.91 -9.82 -3.51
CA TYR A 51 -23.61 -9.08 -2.45
C TYR A 51 -25.05 -9.57 -2.23
N THR A 52 -25.77 -9.91 -3.28
CA THR A 52 -27.14 -10.46 -3.15
C THR A 52 -27.15 -11.85 -2.52
N SER A 53 -26.18 -12.70 -2.83
CA SER A 53 -26.06 -14.02 -2.18
C SER A 53 -25.68 -13.91 -0.70
N MET A 54 -24.74 -13.04 -0.37
CA MET A 54 -24.39 -12.75 1.04
C MET A 54 -25.55 -12.13 1.81
N SER A 55 -26.23 -11.14 1.22
CA SER A 55 -27.39 -10.51 1.82
C SER A 55 -28.52 -11.52 2.11
N LYS A 56 -28.77 -12.48 1.22
CA LYS A 56 -29.73 -13.55 1.43
C LYS A 56 -29.38 -14.44 2.62
N ILE A 57 -28.11 -14.81 2.77
CA ILE A 57 -27.63 -15.63 3.89
C ILE A 57 -27.81 -14.85 5.22
N ILE A 58 -27.33 -13.60 5.26
CA ILE A 58 -27.42 -12.75 6.44
C ILE A 58 -28.88 -12.49 6.81
N SER A 59 -29.73 -12.18 5.83
CA SER A 59 -31.14 -11.93 6.04
C SER A 59 -31.86 -13.15 6.60
N ARG A 60 -31.61 -14.36 6.08
CA ARG A 60 -32.16 -15.62 6.60
C ARG A 60 -31.71 -15.88 8.03
N SER A 61 -30.44 -15.69 8.34
CA SER A 61 -29.90 -15.85 9.69
C SER A 61 -30.57 -14.88 10.67
N ASN A 62 -30.71 -13.61 10.29
CA ASN A 62 -31.33 -12.59 11.10
C ASN A 62 -32.85 -12.88 11.31
N ALA A 63 -33.53 -13.38 10.28
CA ALA A 63 -34.94 -13.78 10.39
C ALA A 63 -35.13 -14.94 11.39
N LEU A 64 -34.25 -15.97 11.34
CA LEU A 64 -34.27 -17.07 12.31
C LEU A 64 -34.03 -16.58 13.74
N ILE A 65 -33.04 -15.74 13.95
CA ILE A 65 -32.71 -15.16 15.27
C ILE A 65 -33.91 -14.36 15.80
N SER A 66 -34.51 -13.52 14.95
CA SER A 66 -35.71 -12.72 15.33
C SER A 66 -36.91 -13.61 15.70
N LEU A 67 -37.07 -14.69 14.95
CA LEU A 67 -38.19 -15.65 15.21
C LEU A 67 -37.98 -16.39 16.54
N MET A 68 -36.75 -16.85 16.81
CA MET A 68 -36.41 -17.47 18.09
C MET A 68 -36.60 -16.49 19.27
N ASN A 69 -36.20 -15.24 19.08
CA ASN A 69 -36.33 -14.21 20.09
C ASN A 69 -37.84 -13.90 20.40
N MET A 70 -38.66 -13.83 19.34
CA MET A 70 -40.08 -13.66 19.46
C MET A 70 -40.75 -14.83 20.23
N LEU A 71 -40.37 -16.06 19.91
CA LEU A 71 -40.86 -17.25 20.63
C LEU A 71 -40.44 -17.25 22.11
N ALA A 72 -39.17 -16.90 22.38
CA ALA A 72 -38.71 -16.80 23.77
C ALA A 72 -39.49 -15.76 24.58
N LEU A 73 -39.70 -14.58 24.02
CA LEU A 73 -40.52 -13.55 24.67
C LEU A 73 -41.98 -14.00 24.88
N LEU A 74 -42.57 -14.66 23.90
CA LEU A 74 -43.94 -15.20 24.02
C LEU A 74 -44.05 -16.20 25.18
N LEU A 75 -43.05 -17.07 25.34
CA LEU A 75 -43.01 -18.03 26.46
C LEU A 75 -42.89 -17.31 27.80
N VAL A 76 -42.09 -16.25 27.90
CA VAL A 76 -41.98 -15.43 29.11
C VAL A 76 -43.27 -14.75 29.45
N TYR A 77 -43.97 -14.14 28.44
CA TYR A 77 -45.28 -13.54 28.65
C TYR A 77 -46.34 -14.55 29.07
N LEU A 78 -46.36 -15.73 28.45
CA LEU A 78 -47.31 -16.81 28.85
C LEU A 78 -47.07 -17.28 30.28
N TYR A 79 -45.79 -17.52 30.64
CA TYR A 79 -45.44 -17.95 31.99
C TYR A 79 -45.80 -16.89 33.03
N ALA A 80 -45.39 -15.63 32.81
CA ALA A 80 -45.69 -14.52 33.71
C ALA A 80 -47.21 -14.25 33.81
N GLY A 81 -47.95 -14.34 32.67
CA GLY A 81 -49.39 -14.19 32.63
C GLY A 81 -50.11 -15.28 33.42
N LEU A 82 -49.71 -16.56 33.26
CA LEU A 82 -50.30 -17.69 34.06
C LEU A 82 -50.05 -17.51 35.55
N LYS A 83 -48.84 -17.10 35.96
CA LYS A 83 -48.53 -16.81 37.36
C LYS A 83 -49.26 -15.60 37.90
N GLY A 84 -49.51 -14.58 37.12
CA GLY A 84 -50.32 -13.43 37.46
C GLY A 84 -51.82 -13.81 37.65
N PHE A 85 -52.33 -14.71 36.78
CA PHE A 85 -53.73 -15.21 36.90
C PHE A 85 -53.93 -16.09 38.14
N SER A 86 -52.91 -16.88 38.53
CA SER A 86 -52.95 -17.65 39.80
C SER A 86 -52.75 -16.79 41.05
N GLY A 87 -52.56 -15.49 40.92
CA GLY A 87 -52.34 -14.58 42.04
C GLY A 87 -50.96 -14.66 42.71
N GLU A 88 -50.02 -15.39 42.14
CA GLU A 88 -48.68 -15.55 42.70
C GLU A 88 -47.81 -14.31 42.47
N ILE A 89 -48.06 -13.53 41.43
CA ILE A 89 -47.33 -12.30 41.11
C ILE A 89 -48.26 -11.14 40.78
N GLN A 90 -47.84 -9.90 41.02
CA GLN A 90 -48.59 -8.69 40.74
C GLN A 90 -48.40 -8.27 39.26
N ALA A 91 -49.33 -7.44 38.75
CA ALA A 91 -49.27 -6.93 37.39
C ALA A 91 -47.95 -6.18 37.09
N GLY A 92 -47.35 -5.50 38.11
CA GLY A 92 -46.07 -4.84 38.01
C GLY A 92 -44.89 -5.83 37.77
N ASP A 93 -44.95 -7.01 38.38
CA ASP A 93 -43.91 -8.03 38.24
C ASP A 93 -43.89 -8.61 36.83
N ILE A 94 -45.05 -8.70 36.15
CA ILE A 94 -45.15 -9.14 34.75
C ILE A 94 -44.35 -8.20 33.86
N VAL A 95 -44.51 -6.88 34.04
CA VAL A 95 -43.77 -5.86 33.28
C VAL A 95 -42.30 -5.94 33.56
N GLN A 96 -41.90 -6.16 34.83
CA GLN A 96 -40.53 -6.28 35.22
C GLN A 96 -39.87 -7.53 34.64
N TYR A 97 -40.47 -8.71 34.71
CA TYR A 97 -39.92 -9.96 34.15
C TYR A 97 -39.78 -9.89 32.62
N THR A 98 -40.77 -9.31 31.93
CA THR A 98 -40.67 -9.14 30.46
C THR A 98 -39.60 -8.14 30.07
N GLY A 99 -39.42 -7.05 30.85
CA GLY A 99 -38.37 -6.08 30.69
C GLY A 99 -36.98 -6.72 30.85
N ILE A 100 -36.79 -7.50 31.91
CA ILE A 100 -35.53 -8.21 32.18
C ILE A 100 -35.23 -9.23 31.05
N ALA A 101 -36.22 -9.99 30.62
CA ALA A 101 -36.07 -10.96 29.54
C ALA A 101 -35.65 -10.28 28.20
N THR A 102 -36.25 -9.13 27.89
CA THR A 102 -35.90 -8.35 26.70
C THR A 102 -34.49 -7.83 26.77
N GLN A 103 -34.08 -7.29 27.93
CA GLN A 103 -32.69 -6.81 28.13
C GLN A 103 -31.68 -7.96 28.04
N ALA A 104 -31.98 -9.11 28.65
CA ALA A 104 -31.09 -10.28 28.58
C ALA A 104 -30.94 -10.78 27.12
N SER A 105 -32.03 -10.85 26.37
CA SER A 105 -31.99 -11.23 24.96
C SER A 105 -31.16 -10.26 24.13
N SER A 106 -31.31 -8.96 24.35
CA SER A 106 -30.52 -7.93 23.65
C SER A 106 -29.06 -8.03 23.99
N ALA A 107 -28.68 -8.30 25.24
CA ALA A 107 -27.29 -8.49 25.66
C ALA A 107 -26.67 -9.73 25.00
N ILE A 108 -27.40 -10.84 24.89
CA ILE A 108 -26.93 -12.05 24.19
C ILE A 108 -26.68 -11.75 22.73
N ILE A 109 -27.59 -11.05 22.05
CA ILE A 109 -27.39 -10.67 20.63
C ILE A 109 -26.17 -9.76 20.47
N MET A 110 -25.95 -8.80 21.39
CA MET A 110 -24.78 -7.92 21.37
C MET A 110 -23.47 -8.71 21.51
N ILE A 111 -23.42 -9.69 22.41
CA ILE A 111 -22.26 -10.56 22.56
C ILE A 111 -22.01 -11.37 21.29
N MET A 112 -23.04 -11.95 20.68
CA MET A 112 -22.91 -12.70 19.43
C MET A 112 -22.38 -11.82 18.29
N ASN A 113 -22.88 -10.60 18.18
CA ASN A 113 -22.39 -9.63 17.18
C ASN A 113 -20.93 -9.25 17.43
N ALA A 114 -20.55 -9.04 18.69
CA ALA A 114 -19.15 -8.75 19.05
C ALA A 114 -18.22 -9.92 18.67
N VAL A 115 -18.58 -11.16 19.00
CA VAL A 115 -17.80 -12.35 18.63
C VAL A 115 -17.67 -12.48 17.11
N SER A 116 -18.75 -12.22 16.36
CA SER A 116 -18.72 -12.24 14.90
C SER A 116 -17.81 -11.15 14.33
N ALA A 117 -17.85 -9.93 14.90
CA ALA A 117 -16.96 -8.84 14.52
C ALA A 117 -15.48 -9.16 14.79
N PHE A 118 -15.18 -9.82 15.91
CA PHE A 118 -13.82 -10.30 16.18
C PHE A 118 -13.33 -11.30 15.12
N GLY A 119 -14.21 -12.20 14.68
CA GLY A 119 -13.89 -13.16 13.61
C GLY A 119 -13.50 -12.47 12.29
N LEU A 120 -14.26 -11.47 11.88
CA LEU A 120 -13.96 -10.69 10.68
C LEU A 120 -12.68 -9.86 10.83
N ASN A 121 -12.52 -9.20 11.97
CA ASN A 121 -11.35 -8.38 12.24
C ASN A 121 -10.05 -9.20 12.28
N LYS A 122 -10.10 -10.46 12.69
CA LYS A 122 -8.94 -11.36 12.68
C LYS A 122 -8.33 -11.49 11.28
N GLU A 123 -9.14 -11.59 10.22
CA GLU A 123 -8.63 -11.66 8.84
C GLU A 123 -7.95 -10.34 8.43
N TYR A 124 -8.55 -9.19 8.74
CA TYR A 124 -7.94 -7.89 8.48
C TYR A 124 -6.62 -7.71 9.23
N PHE A 125 -6.57 -8.09 10.51
CA PHE A 125 -5.34 -8.05 11.28
C PHE A 125 -4.28 -9.02 10.73
N SER A 126 -4.67 -10.21 10.28
CA SER A 126 -3.73 -11.15 9.66
C SER A 126 -3.08 -10.55 8.39
N ILE A 127 -3.85 -9.87 7.55
CA ILE A 127 -3.34 -9.18 6.37
C ILE A 127 -2.41 -8.03 6.77
N LEU A 128 -2.82 -7.21 7.75
CA LEU A 128 -2.03 -6.08 8.25
C LEU A 128 -0.70 -6.56 8.84
N PHE A 129 -0.74 -7.54 9.75
CA PHE A 129 0.48 -8.11 10.33
C PHE A 129 1.34 -8.84 9.30
N GLY A 130 0.71 -9.50 8.31
CA GLY A 130 1.42 -10.06 7.17
C GLY A 130 2.20 -8.99 6.40
N TYR A 131 1.59 -7.82 6.19
CA TYR A 131 2.25 -6.68 5.54
C TYR A 131 3.35 -6.07 6.43
N LEU A 132 3.08 -5.84 7.71
CA LEU A 132 4.05 -5.26 8.64
C LEU A 132 5.26 -6.19 8.89
N ASN A 133 5.04 -7.51 8.84
CA ASN A 133 6.09 -8.51 8.98
C ASN A 133 6.73 -8.91 7.65
N LEU A 134 6.39 -8.22 6.53
CA LEU A 134 7.15 -8.39 5.30
C LEU A 134 8.60 -8.04 5.60
N ASP A 135 9.43 -9.07 5.61
CA ASP A 135 10.87 -8.87 5.65
C ASP A 135 11.25 -8.03 4.43
N ALA A 136 11.94 -6.93 4.66
CA ALA A 136 12.45 -6.09 3.58
C ALA A 136 13.37 -6.87 2.61
N GLY A 137 13.60 -8.17 2.91
CA GLY A 137 14.29 -9.15 2.07
C GLY A 137 15.73 -8.80 1.76
N LYS A 138 16.23 -7.70 2.33
CA LYS A 138 17.60 -7.24 2.11
C LYS A 138 18.40 -7.39 3.39
N TYR A 139 19.45 -8.16 3.30
CA TYR A 139 20.46 -8.16 4.34
C TYR A 139 20.96 -6.71 4.54
N ARG A 140 20.70 -6.15 5.69
CA ARG A 140 21.25 -4.87 6.12
C ARG A 140 22.62 -5.16 6.70
N GLY A 141 23.68 -4.93 5.93
CA GLY A 141 25.03 -5.01 6.43
C GLY A 141 25.23 -4.10 7.63
N THR A 142 26.29 -4.32 8.35
CA THR A 142 26.64 -3.59 9.59
C THR A 142 27.91 -2.78 9.49
N LEU A 143 28.64 -2.90 8.36
CA LEU A 143 29.87 -2.14 8.17
C LEU A 143 29.54 -0.68 7.84
N PRO A 144 30.09 0.28 8.58
CA PRO A 144 29.98 1.68 8.20
C PRO A 144 30.71 1.94 6.88
N VAL A 145 30.21 2.89 6.13
CA VAL A 145 30.93 3.36 4.95
C VAL A 145 32.07 4.27 5.40
N GLU A 146 33.29 3.92 5.02
CA GLU A 146 34.47 4.72 5.31
C GLU A 146 34.29 6.13 4.68
N LYS A 147 34.28 7.16 5.51
CA LYS A 147 34.32 8.55 5.05
C LYS A 147 35.76 8.89 4.67
N ARG A 148 36.00 9.01 3.38
CA ARG A 148 37.34 9.34 2.86
C ARG A 148 37.39 10.82 2.52
N ASP A 149 38.39 11.50 3.04
CA ASP A 149 38.61 12.94 2.77
C ASP A 149 38.96 13.20 1.29
N ASP A 150 39.56 12.21 0.61
CA ASP A 150 39.90 12.24 -0.81
C ASP A 150 38.67 12.00 -1.72
N ASN A 151 37.55 11.55 -1.18
CA ASN A 151 36.37 11.08 -1.93
C ASN A 151 36.72 10.05 -3.04
N GLU A 152 37.86 9.38 -2.97
CA GLU A 152 38.25 8.36 -3.92
C GLU A 152 37.57 7.02 -3.60
N TYR A 153 36.41 6.81 -4.15
CA TYR A 153 35.70 5.54 -4.09
C TYR A 153 35.80 4.82 -5.43
N GLU A 154 36.02 3.52 -5.37
CA GLU A 154 36.12 2.66 -6.54
C GLU A 154 35.02 1.60 -6.50
N PHE A 155 34.21 1.55 -7.55
CA PHE A 155 33.24 0.49 -7.75
C PHE A 155 33.76 -0.57 -8.71
N GLU A 156 33.50 -1.83 -8.39
CA GLU A 156 33.83 -2.95 -9.22
C GLU A 156 32.67 -3.95 -9.30
N PHE A 157 32.22 -4.23 -10.52
CA PHE A 157 31.28 -5.31 -10.82
C PHE A 157 32.11 -6.53 -11.22
N LYS A 158 31.96 -7.65 -10.50
CA LYS A 158 32.67 -8.90 -10.79
C LYS A 158 31.66 -9.98 -11.20
N ASN A 159 31.72 -10.37 -12.47
CA ASN A 159 30.87 -11.43 -13.05
C ASN A 159 29.38 -11.25 -12.74
N VAL A 160 28.89 -10.01 -12.72
CA VAL A 160 27.54 -9.68 -12.30
C VAL A 160 26.55 -10.14 -13.34
N SER A 161 25.63 -11.01 -12.92
CA SER A 161 24.44 -11.39 -13.69
C SER A 161 23.19 -11.08 -12.89
N PHE A 162 22.13 -10.67 -13.59
CA PHE A 162 20.89 -10.28 -12.94
C PHE A 162 19.66 -10.62 -13.77
N LYS A 163 18.66 -11.16 -13.08
CA LYS A 163 17.27 -11.30 -13.55
C LYS A 163 16.31 -10.68 -12.54
N TYR A 164 15.23 -10.05 -13.01
CA TYR A 164 14.22 -9.52 -12.12
C TYR A 164 13.46 -10.64 -11.40
N PRO A 165 12.96 -10.41 -10.18
CA PRO A 165 12.12 -11.37 -9.48
C PRO A 165 10.97 -11.84 -10.35
N LYS A 166 10.63 -13.12 -10.26
CA LYS A 166 9.57 -13.77 -11.06
C LYS A 166 9.82 -13.81 -12.57
N THR A 167 11.05 -13.56 -13.03
CA THR A 167 11.41 -13.73 -14.45
C THR A 167 12.57 -14.72 -14.59
N GLU A 168 12.58 -15.48 -15.68
CA GLU A 168 13.70 -16.40 -15.99
C GLU A 168 14.74 -15.76 -16.91
N LYS A 169 14.42 -14.62 -17.51
CA LYS A 169 15.31 -13.94 -18.47
C LYS A 169 16.33 -13.08 -17.74
N TYR A 170 17.61 -13.32 -17.99
CA TYR A 170 18.69 -12.44 -17.55
C TYR A 170 18.66 -11.12 -18.32
N VAL A 171 18.71 -10.01 -17.58
CA VAL A 171 18.82 -8.65 -18.12
C VAL A 171 20.29 -8.26 -18.26
N LEU A 172 21.11 -8.68 -17.30
CA LEU A 172 22.57 -8.53 -17.34
C LEU A 172 23.21 -9.90 -17.22
N LYS A 173 24.28 -10.15 -17.97
CA LYS A 173 25.03 -11.41 -17.94
C LYS A 173 26.51 -11.12 -17.89
N ASN A 174 27.16 -11.66 -16.85
CA ASN A 174 28.59 -11.68 -16.69
C ASN A 174 29.26 -10.29 -16.89
N VAL A 175 28.66 -9.24 -16.30
CA VAL A 175 29.17 -7.87 -16.40
C VAL A 175 30.39 -7.71 -15.52
N ASN A 176 31.50 -7.27 -16.14
CA ASN A 176 32.71 -6.89 -15.46
C ASN A 176 33.01 -5.43 -15.77
N LEU A 177 32.99 -4.58 -14.75
CA LEU A 177 33.18 -3.14 -14.91
C LEU A 177 33.87 -2.58 -13.66
N LYS A 178 34.83 -1.72 -13.84
CA LYS A 178 35.56 -1.05 -12.76
C LYS A 178 35.67 0.43 -13.05
N PHE A 179 35.33 1.27 -12.09
CA PHE A 179 35.39 2.72 -12.24
C PHE A 179 35.54 3.44 -10.89
N LYS A 180 36.18 4.60 -10.94
CA LYS A 180 36.36 5.49 -9.78
C LYS A 180 35.30 6.58 -9.80
N ILE A 181 34.77 6.95 -8.60
CA ILE A 181 33.94 8.13 -8.40
C ILE A 181 34.76 9.40 -8.68
N GLY A 182 34.08 10.49 -9.05
CA GLY A 182 34.74 11.74 -9.44
C GLY A 182 35.02 11.87 -10.94
N LYS A 183 34.95 10.76 -11.70
CA LYS A 183 34.97 10.79 -13.16
C LYS A 183 33.57 10.72 -13.76
N ARG A 184 33.36 11.39 -14.88
CA ARG A 184 32.09 11.28 -15.62
C ARG A 184 32.10 9.97 -16.42
N LEU A 185 31.16 9.09 -16.12
CA LEU A 185 30.94 7.84 -16.83
C LEU A 185 29.65 7.94 -17.65
N ALA A 186 29.71 7.72 -18.95
CA ALA A 186 28.55 7.62 -19.80
C ALA A 186 28.25 6.15 -20.12
N ILE A 187 27.00 5.71 -19.87
CA ILE A 187 26.54 4.37 -20.20
C ILE A 187 25.64 4.49 -21.42
N VAL A 188 26.11 3.97 -22.54
CA VAL A 188 25.41 4.02 -23.83
C VAL A 188 24.96 2.63 -24.28
N GLY A 189 23.90 2.55 -25.03
CA GLY A 189 23.38 1.29 -25.56
C GLY A 189 21.91 1.43 -26.00
N MET A 190 21.42 0.42 -26.70
CA MET A 190 20.03 0.37 -27.18
C MET A 190 19.01 0.38 -26.02
N ASN A 191 17.76 0.72 -26.32
CA ASN A 191 16.68 0.58 -25.36
C ASN A 191 16.52 -0.89 -24.93
N GLY A 192 16.36 -1.12 -23.63
CA GLY A 192 16.29 -2.49 -23.09
C GLY A 192 17.64 -3.19 -22.87
N SER A 193 18.79 -2.53 -23.14
CA SER A 193 20.13 -3.13 -22.94
C SER A 193 20.57 -3.27 -21.47
N GLY A 194 19.72 -2.90 -20.51
CA GLY A 194 20.03 -3.05 -19.09
C GLY A 194 20.68 -1.83 -18.41
N LYS A 195 20.80 -0.68 -19.07
CA LYS A 195 21.43 0.55 -18.51
C LYS A 195 20.83 0.96 -17.17
N THR A 196 19.51 1.09 -17.10
CA THR A 196 18.78 1.44 -15.85
C THR A 196 18.93 0.33 -14.82
N THR A 197 18.97 -0.93 -15.24
CA THR A 197 19.15 -2.07 -14.35
C THR A 197 20.52 -2.04 -13.68
N LEU A 198 21.57 -1.69 -14.43
CA LEU A 198 22.92 -1.56 -13.87
C LEU A 198 22.96 -0.48 -12.78
N ILE A 199 22.33 0.68 -13.00
CA ILE A 199 22.21 1.73 -11.97
C ILE A 199 21.41 1.24 -10.76
N LYS A 200 20.28 0.53 -10.97
CA LYS A 200 19.48 -0.03 -9.88
C LYS A 200 20.26 -1.04 -9.02
N LEU A 201 21.16 -1.80 -9.64
CA LEU A 201 22.05 -2.71 -8.90
C LEU A 201 23.16 -1.95 -8.17
N LEU A 202 23.73 -0.93 -8.79
CA LEU A 202 24.76 -0.09 -8.18
C LEU A 202 24.25 0.56 -6.90
N ILE A 203 23.04 1.13 -6.90
CA ILE A 203 22.43 1.73 -5.71
C ILE A 203 21.71 0.68 -4.83
N ARG A 204 21.89 -0.59 -5.12
CA ARG A 204 21.35 -1.70 -4.36
C ARG A 204 19.81 -1.66 -4.17
N LEU A 205 19.05 -1.17 -5.18
CA LEU A 205 17.60 -1.37 -5.20
C LEU A 205 17.23 -2.85 -5.42
N TYR A 206 18.11 -3.58 -6.08
CA TYR A 206 18.05 -5.04 -6.24
C TYR A 206 19.42 -5.62 -5.90
N ASP A 207 19.43 -6.82 -5.36
CA ASP A 207 20.65 -7.61 -5.20
C ASP A 207 20.96 -8.38 -6.50
N VAL A 208 22.22 -8.58 -6.78
CA VAL A 208 22.66 -9.38 -7.94
C VAL A 208 22.21 -10.84 -7.81
N THR A 209 21.90 -11.49 -8.94
CA THR A 209 21.59 -12.92 -8.98
C THR A 209 22.87 -13.73 -8.84
N ASP A 210 23.90 -13.41 -9.62
CA ASP A 210 25.21 -14.04 -9.57
C ASP A 210 26.29 -12.96 -9.60
N GLY A 211 27.47 -13.28 -9.08
CA GLY A 211 28.57 -12.34 -8.96
C GLY A 211 28.44 -11.40 -7.76
N GLU A 212 29.23 -10.34 -7.78
CA GLU A 212 29.24 -9.36 -6.69
C GLU A 212 29.57 -7.95 -7.18
N ILE A 213 29.09 -6.96 -6.42
CA ILE A 213 29.48 -5.56 -6.60
C ILE A 213 30.28 -5.14 -5.39
N LEU A 214 31.43 -4.56 -5.62
CA LEU A 214 32.35 -4.12 -4.59
C LEU A 214 32.47 -2.60 -4.57
N LEU A 215 32.58 -2.05 -3.38
CA LEU A 215 32.98 -0.68 -3.10
C LEU A 215 34.32 -0.75 -2.35
N ASN A 216 35.39 -0.21 -2.91
CA ASN A 216 36.73 -0.30 -2.36
C ASN A 216 37.18 -1.74 -2.00
N GLY A 217 36.83 -2.73 -2.83
CA GLY A 217 37.13 -4.14 -2.63
C GLY A 217 36.20 -4.87 -1.64
N ILE A 218 35.27 -4.20 -0.98
CA ILE A 218 34.31 -4.79 -0.04
C ILE A 218 32.95 -4.93 -0.71
N ASN A 219 32.31 -6.11 -0.58
CA ASN A 219 31.00 -6.36 -1.14
C ASN A 219 29.96 -5.39 -0.54
N ILE A 220 29.21 -4.69 -1.40
CA ILE A 220 28.25 -3.66 -1.01
C ILE A 220 27.15 -4.18 -0.08
N LYS A 221 26.89 -5.49 -0.06
CA LYS A 221 25.94 -6.11 0.88
C LYS A 221 26.38 -6.02 2.34
N LYS A 222 27.68 -5.90 2.60
CA LYS A 222 28.23 -5.85 3.97
C LYS A 222 28.08 -4.48 4.63
N TYR A 223 27.93 -3.42 3.86
CA TYR A 223 27.74 -2.08 4.39
C TYR A 223 26.37 -1.86 5.00
N ASP A 224 26.28 -0.99 5.99
CA ASP A 224 24.99 -0.44 6.42
C ASP A 224 24.25 0.15 5.25
N TYR A 225 23.00 -0.25 5.09
CA TYR A 225 22.24 0.11 3.89
C TYR A 225 21.92 1.61 3.81
N GLY A 226 21.65 2.25 4.94
CA GLY A 226 21.37 3.68 5.01
C GLY A 226 22.59 4.52 4.67
N GLU A 227 23.74 4.17 5.27
CA GLU A 227 25.01 4.83 4.98
C GLU A 227 25.45 4.63 3.53
N TYR A 228 25.29 3.41 3.00
CA TYR A 228 25.60 3.13 1.60
C TYR A 228 24.74 3.97 0.64
N LEU A 229 23.43 4.08 0.91
CA LEU A 229 22.54 4.90 0.10
C LEU A 229 22.88 6.39 0.17
N SER A 230 23.41 6.87 1.28
CA SER A 230 23.80 8.27 1.44
C SER A 230 24.95 8.72 0.52
N LEU A 231 25.67 7.76 -0.08
CA LEU A 231 26.70 8.05 -1.09
C LEU A 231 26.11 8.51 -2.43
N PHE A 232 24.82 8.30 -2.66
CA PHE A 232 24.21 8.52 -3.96
C PHE A 232 23.18 9.62 -3.93
N SER A 233 23.14 10.38 -5.02
CA SER A 233 22.03 11.22 -5.39
C SER A 233 21.56 10.79 -6.78
N VAL A 234 20.32 10.30 -6.88
CA VAL A 234 19.81 9.66 -8.10
C VAL A 234 18.58 10.38 -8.60
N ALA A 235 18.57 10.73 -9.88
CA ALA A 235 17.38 11.17 -10.59
C ALA A 235 17.00 10.11 -11.63
N PHE A 236 15.88 9.44 -11.44
CA PHE A 236 15.34 8.50 -12.41
C PHE A 236 14.59 9.23 -13.52
N GLN A 237 14.49 8.61 -14.68
CA GLN A 237 13.74 9.17 -15.82
C GLN A 237 12.22 9.27 -15.51
N ASP A 238 11.71 8.36 -14.71
CA ASP A 238 10.31 8.26 -14.26
C ASP A 238 10.11 8.81 -12.84
N PHE A 239 10.92 9.82 -12.45
CA PHE A 239 10.77 10.46 -11.14
C PHE A 239 9.36 11.03 -10.96
N LYS A 240 8.86 10.98 -9.74
CA LYS A 240 7.58 11.58 -9.38
C LYS A 240 7.83 12.66 -8.32
N LEU A 241 7.18 13.79 -8.52
CA LEU A 241 7.08 14.80 -7.47
C LEU A 241 5.95 14.38 -6.54
N PHE A 242 6.11 14.64 -5.27
CA PHE A 242 5.09 14.37 -4.27
C PHE A 242 4.17 15.58 -4.10
N SER A 243 2.97 15.34 -3.56
CA SER A 243 2.01 16.40 -3.23
C SER A 243 2.42 17.16 -1.96
N PHE A 244 3.64 17.68 -1.98
CA PHE A 244 4.26 18.51 -0.96
C PHE A 244 4.64 19.87 -1.56
N SER A 245 5.14 20.77 -0.74
CA SER A 245 5.70 22.03 -1.23
C SER A 245 6.91 21.79 -2.15
N LEU A 246 7.26 22.76 -2.97
CA LEU A 246 8.46 22.70 -3.81
C LEU A 246 9.71 22.55 -2.94
N ALA A 247 9.76 23.24 -1.81
CA ALA A 247 10.87 23.16 -0.88
C ALA A 247 11.08 21.75 -0.34
N GLU A 248 10.02 21.11 0.15
CA GLU A 248 10.05 19.74 0.67
C GLU A 248 10.42 18.71 -0.41
N ASN A 249 9.91 18.88 -1.64
CA ASN A 249 10.29 18.04 -2.76
C ASN A 249 11.78 18.15 -3.13
N VAL A 250 12.35 19.37 -3.07
CA VAL A 250 13.77 19.59 -3.37
C VAL A 250 14.67 19.11 -2.22
N ALA A 251 14.24 19.34 -0.99
CA ALA A 251 14.99 18.94 0.21
C ALA A 251 14.85 17.45 0.52
N ALA A 252 13.80 16.80 0.02
CA ALA A 252 13.37 15.46 0.42
C ALA A 252 13.20 15.31 1.96
N SER A 253 12.81 16.41 2.62
CA SER A 253 12.66 16.52 4.08
C SER A 253 11.70 17.63 4.43
N GLU A 254 11.00 17.50 5.55
CA GLU A 254 10.18 18.57 6.14
C GLU A 254 11.06 19.72 6.68
N THR A 255 12.28 19.41 7.13
CA THR A 255 13.23 20.38 7.65
C THR A 255 14.35 20.60 6.65
N TYR A 256 14.60 21.85 6.29
CA TYR A 256 15.63 22.21 5.32
C TYR A 256 16.28 23.56 5.63
N ASP A 257 17.51 23.73 5.16
CA ASP A 257 18.23 25.00 5.21
C ASP A 257 17.77 25.90 4.05
N ALA A 258 17.08 26.99 4.38
CA ALA A 258 16.55 27.93 3.38
C ALA A 258 17.64 28.60 2.53
N ALA A 259 18.84 28.87 3.11
CA ALA A 259 19.95 29.48 2.39
C ALA A 259 20.51 28.48 1.36
N LYS A 260 20.67 27.23 1.75
CA LYS A 260 21.12 26.15 0.87
C LYS A 260 20.11 25.88 -0.24
N LEU A 261 18.81 25.84 0.09
CA LEU A 261 17.74 25.67 -0.90
C LEU A 261 17.77 26.77 -1.96
N LYS A 262 17.86 28.04 -1.53
CA LYS A 262 17.94 29.21 -2.43
C LYS A 262 19.18 29.13 -3.33
N ALA A 263 20.32 28.73 -2.79
CA ALA A 263 21.56 28.57 -3.55
C ALA A 263 21.43 27.47 -4.62
N VAL A 264 20.81 26.34 -4.28
CA VAL A 264 20.60 25.22 -5.21
C VAL A 264 19.62 25.63 -6.32
N LEU A 265 18.49 26.27 -5.99
CA LEU A 265 17.53 26.75 -6.98
C LEU A 265 18.15 27.75 -7.96
N LYS A 266 19.03 28.65 -7.45
CA LYS A 266 19.78 29.59 -8.30
C LYS A 266 20.74 28.84 -9.23
N LYS A 267 21.48 27.85 -8.73
CA LYS A 267 22.42 27.04 -9.55
C LYS A 267 21.70 26.25 -10.65
N CYS A 268 20.45 25.79 -10.39
CA CYS A 268 19.62 25.09 -11.36
C CYS A 268 18.88 26.04 -12.34
N GLY A 269 19.03 27.36 -12.22
CA GLY A 269 18.33 28.32 -13.07
C GLY A 269 16.83 28.45 -12.77
N LEU A 270 16.35 27.93 -11.63
CA LEU A 270 14.94 27.92 -11.25
C LEU A 270 14.52 29.13 -10.40
N ALA A 271 15.44 30.02 -10.03
CA ALA A 271 15.17 31.13 -9.11
C ALA A 271 14.02 32.04 -9.58
N GLU A 272 14.01 32.43 -10.85
CA GLU A 272 12.95 33.28 -11.41
C GLU A 272 11.62 32.51 -11.54
N THR A 273 11.65 31.25 -11.93
CA THR A 273 10.45 30.40 -11.99
C THR A 273 9.79 30.31 -10.63
N VAL A 274 10.57 30.05 -9.59
CA VAL A 274 10.07 29.95 -8.20
C VAL A 274 9.54 31.29 -7.68
N LYS A 275 10.18 32.40 -8.02
CA LYS A 275 9.73 33.74 -7.66
C LYS A 275 8.36 34.09 -8.24
N ASN A 276 8.03 33.54 -9.41
CA ASN A 276 6.76 33.78 -10.08
C ASN A 276 5.64 32.82 -9.62
N LEU A 277 5.95 31.85 -8.72
CA LEU A 277 4.94 31.00 -8.12
C LEU A 277 4.14 31.74 -7.04
N PRO A 278 2.82 31.44 -6.85
CA PRO A 278 1.96 32.14 -5.91
C PRO A 278 2.49 32.21 -4.46
N TYR A 279 3.16 31.13 -4.02
CA TYR A 279 3.72 31.01 -2.68
C TYR A 279 5.23 30.74 -2.70
N GLY A 280 5.93 31.06 -3.83
CA GLY A 280 7.36 30.80 -3.95
C GLY A 280 7.73 29.36 -3.72
N VAL A 281 8.69 29.11 -2.82
CA VAL A 281 9.15 27.75 -2.46
C VAL A 281 8.10 26.91 -1.71
N ASP A 282 7.13 27.56 -1.07
CA ASP A 282 6.06 26.89 -0.33
C ASP A 282 4.85 26.53 -1.22
N THR A 283 4.97 26.76 -2.53
CA THR A 283 3.95 26.35 -3.48
C THR A 283 3.84 24.84 -3.51
N TYR A 284 2.65 24.31 -3.22
CA TYR A 284 2.36 22.89 -3.32
C TYR A 284 2.30 22.45 -4.79
N LEU A 285 3.00 21.37 -5.09
CA LEU A 285 2.96 20.73 -6.39
C LEU A 285 1.78 19.75 -6.39
N TYR A 286 0.94 19.76 -7.43
CA TYR A 286 -0.30 18.95 -7.49
C TYR A 286 -1.42 19.38 -6.52
N LYS A 287 -1.89 20.61 -6.66
CA LYS A 287 -3.11 21.10 -5.99
C LYS A 287 -4.38 20.57 -6.71
N ASN A 288 -4.64 19.31 -6.67
CA ASN A 288 -5.90 18.74 -7.18
C ASN A 288 -6.56 17.84 -6.12
N TYR A 289 -6.70 18.37 -4.91
CA TYR A 289 -7.54 17.79 -3.87
C TYR A 289 -8.41 18.90 -3.27
#